data_c2c90d2a46e0d0e50b32f4ddb9cf262f
#
_entry.id   c2c90d2a46e0d0e50b32f4ddb9cf262f
#
_cell.length_a   1.000
_cell.length_b   1.000
_cell.length_c   1.000
_cell.angle_alpha   90.00
_cell.angle_beta   90.00
_cell.angle_gamma   90.00
#
_symmetry.space_group_name_H-M   'P 1'
#
loop_
_entity.id
_entity.type
_entity.pdbx_description
1 polymer ?
#
loop_
_entity_poly.entity_id
_entity_poly.type
_entity_poly.pdbx_seq_one_letter_code
_entity_poly.pdbx_strand_id
1 'polypeptide(L)'
;DGAIVTFPVVEPIHKNNICHIVRSPAPVEHDVISQAKALAEKVLGVLGGVGVFAVEMFLTESGELLVNEIAPRVHNSGHHTIEAFNMSQFEAHIRAVTGMPLVKPEATSRASVMVNILGEREGEALLDGAYNGQNDDGTAIHIYGKLETRPERKMGHITVLADTLEEAEERALE
;
A
#
# COMPACT_ATOMS: atom_id res chain seq x y z
N ASP A 1 -9.37 -11.79 -20.63
CA ASP A 1 -10.51 -11.00 -21.08
C ASP A 1 -10.31 -9.49 -20.92
N GLY A 2 -9.18 -9.03 -20.36
CA GLY A 2 -8.81 -7.63 -20.22
C GLY A 2 -9.54 -6.89 -19.09
N ALA A 3 -10.18 -7.60 -18.16
CA ALA A 3 -10.84 -6.97 -17.03
C ALA A 3 -9.80 -6.34 -16.08
N ILE A 4 -10.11 -5.14 -15.59
CA ILE A 4 -9.29 -4.39 -14.62
C ILE A 4 -10.16 -4.11 -13.40
N VAL A 5 -9.63 -4.33 -12.21
CA VAL A 5 -10.20 -3.89 -10.94
C VAL A 5 -9.19 -3.03 -10.20
N THR A 6 -9.64 -1.96 -9.55
CA THR A 6 -8.77 -1.04 -8.83
C THR A 6 -9.01 -1.13 -7.33
N PHE A 7 -7.93 -1.18 -6.55
CA PHE A 7 -7.98 -0.85 -5.13
C PHE A 7 -8.29 0.64 -4.94
N PRO A 8 -8.76 1.06 -3.77
CA PRO A 8 -8.87 2.48 -3.44
C PRO A 8 -7.53 3.21 -3.63
N VAL A 9 -7.62 4.49 -3.97
CA VAL A 9 -6.45 5.37 -4.06
C VAL A 9 -5.89 5.59 -2.66
N VAL A 10 -4.57 5.53 -2.54
CA VAL A 10 -3.85 5.75 -1.27
C VAL A 10 -2.92 6.95 -1.38
N GLU A 11 -2.59 7.55 -0.23
CA GLU A 11 -1.61 8.63 -0.14
C GLU A 11 -0.32 8.11 0.49
N PRO A 12 0.77 7.96 -0.28
CA PRO A 12 2.08 7.66 0.27
C PRO A 12 2.78 8.96 0.74
N ILE A 13 3.26 8.97 1.98
CA ILE A 13 4.05 10.06 2.54
C ILE A 13 5.53 9.67 2.48
N HIS A 14 6.30 10.45 1.76
CA HIS A 14 7.73 10.24 1.57
C HIS A 14 8.56 11.20 2.42
N LYS A 15 9.66 10.67 2.97
CA LYS A 15 10.73 11.45 3.58
C LYS A 15 12.06 10.96 3.00
N ASN A 16 12.91 11.85 2.53
CA ASN A 16 14.17 11.51 1.86
C ASN A 16 13.97 10.52 0.69
N ASN A 17 12.92 10.69 -0.12
CA ASN A 17 12.54 9.81 -1.23
C ASN A 17 12.16 8.38 -0.82
N ILE A 18 11.92 8.12 0.45
CA ILE A 18 11.49 6.82 0.96
C ILE A 18 10.07 6.93 1.50
N CYS A 19 9.21 6.02 1.08
CA CYS A 19 7.86 5.94 1.62
C CYS A 19 7.94 5.54 3.10
N HIS A 20 7.44 6.40 3.98
CA HIS A 20 7.34 6.16 5.42
C HIS A 20 5.96 5.69 5.81
N ILE A 21 4.92 6.36 5.32
CA ILE A 21 3.53 6.14 5.71
C ILE A 21 2.69 5.98 4.44
N VAL A 22 1.65 5.16 4.51
CA VAL A 22 0.60 5.06 3.48
C VAL A 22 -0.74 5.18 4.17
N ARG A 23 -1.54 6.16 3.76
CA ARG A 23 -2.91 6.39 4.21
C ARG A 23 -3.91 5.80 3.23
N SER A 24 -4.89 5.09 3.71
CA SER A 24 -5.95 4.50 2.90
C SER A 24 -7.32 4.71 3.59
N PRO A 25 -8.31 5.31 2.89
CA PRO A 25 -8.20 5.93 1.56
C PRO A 25 -7.36 7.21 1.57
N ALA A 26 -6.90 7.65 0.38
CA ALA A 26 -6.25 8.96 0.24
C ALA A 26 -7.21 10.09 0.65
N PRO A 27 -6.78 11.06 1.49
CA PRO A 27 -7.62 12.19 1.95
C PRO A 27 -7.72 13.29 0.87
N VAL A 28 -8.23 12.94 -0.30
CA VAL A 28 -8.41 13.86 -1.43
C VAL A 28 -9.86 13.85 -1.91
N GLU A 29 -10.24 14.87 -2.69
CA GLU A 29 -11.58 15.00 -3.22
C GLU A 29 -12.00 13.81 -4.09
N HIS A 30 -13.29 13.47 -4.08
CA HIS A 30 -13.85 12.33 -4.81
C HIS A 30 -13.54 12.40 -6.33
N ASP A 31 -13.53 13.60 -6.89
CA ASP A 31 -13.22 13.79 -8.32
C ASP A 31 -11.78 13.42 -8.64
N VAL A 32 -10.83 13.72 -7.75
CA VAL A 32 -9.41 13.31 -7.88
C VAL A 32 -9.29 11.79 -7.83
N ILE A 33 -10.00 11.14 -6.89
CA ILE A 33 -10.03 9.68 -6.80
C ILE A 33 -10.55 9.06 -8.10
N SER A 34 -11.63 9.61 -8.65
CA SER A 34 -12.24 9.12 -9.89
C SER A 34 -11.31 9.29 -11.08
N GLN A 35 -10.66 10.43 -11.21
CA GLN A 35 -9.68 10.71 -12.25
C GLN A 35 -8.44 9.81 -12.13
N ALA A 36 -7.92 9.59 -10.93
CA ALA A 36 -6.78 8.72 -10.69
C ALA A 36 -7.06 7.28 -11.12
N LYS A 37 -8.24 6.74 -10.78
CA LYS A 37 -8.66 5.40 -11.21
C LYS A 37 -8.77 5.31 -12.73
N ALA A 38 -9.46 6.26 -13.36
CA ALA A 38 -9.60 6.28 -14.82
C ALA A 38 -8.26 6.39 -15.55
N LEU A 39 -7.33 7.19 -14.99
CA LEU A 39 -5.98 7.32 -15.54
C LEU A 39 -5.19 6.02 -15.41
N ALA A 40 -5.27 5.33 -14.25
CA ALA A 40 -4.63 4.04 -14.04
C ALA A 40 -5.17 2.97 -14.98
N GLU A 41 -6.49 2.88 -15.16
CA GLU A 41 -7.12 1.95 -16.11
C GLU A 41 -6.69 2.21 -17.54
N LYS A 42 -6.62 3.47 -17.96
CA LYS A 42 -6.13 3.87 -19.27
C LYS A 42 -4.68 3.45 -19.51
N VAL A 43 -3.81 3.68 -18.51
CA VAL A 43 -2.40 3.28 -18.56
C VAL A 43 -2.27 1.76 -18.70
N LEU A 44 -2.99 1.00 -17.89
CA LEU A 44 -2.95 -0.47 -17.93
C LEU A 44 -3.52 -1.03 -19.23
N GLY A 45 -4.57 -0.40 -19.78
CA GLY A 45 -5.14 -0.77 -21.07
C GLY A 45 -4.12 -0.63 -22.23
N VAL A 46 -3.21 0.34 -22.15
CA VAL A 46 -2.12 0.51 -23.13
C VAL A 46 -1.00 -0.50 -22.90
N LEU A 47 -0.64 -0.79 -21.64
CA LEU A 47 0.45 -1.73 -21.31
C LEU A 47 0.10 -3.18 -21.64
N GLY A 48 -1.15 -3.60 -21.52
CA GLY A 48 -1.62 -4.95 -21.85
C GLY A 48 -1.05 -6.06 -20.96
N GLY A 49 -0.61 -5.73 -19.74
CA GLY A 49 -0.04 -6.70 -18.80
C GLY A 49 -1.10 -7.46 -18.00
N VAL A 50 -0.69 -8.57 -17.37
CA VAL A 50 -1.50 -9.38 -16.45
C VAL A 50 -0.83 -9.45 -15.09
N GLY A 51 -1.57 -9.17 -14.02
CA GLY A 51 -1.05 -9.14 -12.65
C GLY A 51 -1.49 -7.89 -11.90
N VAL A 52 -0.83 -7.63 -10.78
CA VAL A 52 -0.99 -6.39 -10.00
C VAL A 52 0.01 -5.34 -10.49
N PHE A 53 -0.49 -4.14 -10.62
CA PHE A 53 0.30 -2.94 -10.96
C PHE A 53 0.07 -1.87 -9.91
N ALA A 54 1.12 -1.16 -9.55
CA ALA A 54 1.00 0.12 -8.85
C ALA A 54 1.28 1.24 -9.86
N VAL A 55 0.39 2.23 -9.89
CA VAL A 55 0.56 3.44 -10.71
C VAL A 55 0.73 4.61 -9.74
N GLU A 56 1.95 5.10 -9.62
CA GLU A 56 2.25 6.28 -8.82
C GLU A 56 1.93 7.54 -9.60
N MET A 57 1.30 8.50 -8.93
CA MET A 57 0.88 9.76 -9.53
C MET A 57 1.27 10.94 -8.64
N PHE A 58 1.55 12.06 -9.26
CA PHE A 58 1.62 13.34 -8.58
C PHE A 58 0.29 14.09 -8.76
N LEU A 59 -0.23 14.61 -7.66
CA LEU A 59 -1.29 15.61 -7.68
C LEU A 59 -0.63 16.98 -7.57
N THR A 60 -0.75 17.80 -8.59
CA THR A 60 -0.20 19.17 -8.60
C THR A 60 -1.06 20.13 -7.80
N GLU A 61 -0.52 21.29 -7.45
CA GLU A 61 -1.30 22.37 -6.80
C GLU A 61 -2.46 22.86 -7.67
N SER A 62 -2.37 22.73 -8.99
CA SER A 62 -3.45 23.05 -9.91
C SER A 62 -4.51 21.95 -10.01
N GLY A 63 -4.36 20.82 -9.30
CA GLY A 63 -5.30 19.70 -9.33
C GLY A 63 -5.07 18.72 -10.50
N GLU A 64 -3.98 18.85 -11.25
CA GLU A 64 -3.66 17.94 -12.34
C GLU A 64 -2.99 16.66 -11.82
N LEU A 65 -3.40 15.50 -12.35
CA LEU A 65 -2.77 14.21 -12.05
C LEU A 65 -1.74 13.86 -13.13
N LEU A 66 -0.50 13.63 -12.70
CA LEU A 66 0.62 13.23 -13.56
C LEU A 66 1.10 11.85 -13.17
N VAL A 67 1.21 10.92 -14.14
CA VAL A 67 1.82 9.61 -13.90
C VAL A 67 3.31 9.78 -13.65
N ASN A 68 3.79 9.26 -12.53
CA ASN A 68 5.20 9.25 -12.16
C ASN A 68 5.87 7.93 -12.54
N GLU A 69 5.41 6.83 -11.94
CA GLU A 69 6.01 5.51 -12.10
C GLU A 69 4.93 4.42 -12.20
N ILE A 70 5.25 3.35 -12.93
CA ILE A 70 4.43 2.15 -13.01
C ILE A 70 5.27 0.96 -12.57
N ALA A 71 4.85 0.31 -11.50
CA ALA A 71 5.47 -0.91 -11.02
C ALA A 71 4.59 -2.13 -11.38
N PRO A 72 5.01 -2.98 -12.35
CA PRO A 72 4.24 -4.17 -12.79
C PRO A 72 4.44 -5.34 -11.81
N ARG A 73 4.16 -5.13 -10.55
CA ARG A 73 4.34 -6.09 -9.44
C ARG A 73 3.62 -5.61 -8.20
N VAL A 74 3.51 -6.48 -7.20
CA VAL A 74 3.13 -6.07 -5.85
C VAL A 74 4.04 -4.93 -5.36
N HIS A 75 3.44 -3.96 -4.67
CA HIS A 75 4.11 -2.72 -4.30
C HIS A 75 3.97 -2.45 -2.80
N ASN A 76 4.97 -1.75 -2.24
CA ASN A 76 4.99 -1.42 -0.81
C ASN A 76 3.75 -0.62 -0.38
N SER A 77 3.28 0.32 -1.21
CA SER A 77 2.06 1.09 -0.90
C SER A 77 0.79 0.23 -0.83
N GLY A 78 0.81 -1.00 -1.33
CA GLY A 78 -0.30 -1.95 -1.28
C GLY A 78 -0.19 -2.97 -0.14
N HIS A 79 0.81 -2.92 0.74
CA HIS A 79 0.95 -3.92 1.80
C HIS A 79 -0.17 -3.87 2.83
N HIS A 80 -0.73 -2.68 3.11
CA HIS A 80 -1.90 -2.51 3.99
C HIS A 80 -3.11 -3.37 3.55
N THR A 81 -3.16 -3.79 2.28
CA THR A 81 -4.26 -4.60 1.77
C THR A 81 -4.33 -5.99 2.39
N ILE A 82 -3.29 -6.45 3.09
CA ILE A 82 -3.30 -7.75 3.78
C ILE A 82 -4.41 -7.78 4.83
N GLU A 83 -4.54 -6.74 5.63
CA GLU A 83 -5.53 -6.62 6.71
C GLU A 83 -6.73 -5.75 6.31
N ALA A 84 -6.49 -4.69 5.54
CA ALA A 84 -7.48 -3.67 5.28
C ALA A 84 -8.51 -4.02 4.21
N PHE A 85 -8.37 -5.17 3.53
CA PHE A 85 -9.26 -5.58 2.44
C PHE A 85 -9.63 -7.06 2.50
N ASN A 86 -10.77 -7.39 1.88
CA ASN A 86 -11.23 -8.78 1.67
C ASN A 86 -10.29 -9.62 0.81
N MET A 87 -9.35 -8.99 0.10
CA MET A 87 -8.36 -9.61 -0.76
C MET A 87 -7.08 -8.74 -0.75
N SER A 88 -5.93 -9.34 -0.47
CA SER A 88 -4.66 -8.63 -0.53
C SER A 88 -4.16 -8.44 -1.97
N GLN A 89 -3.26 -7.47 -2.19
CA GLN A 89 -2.57 -7.32 -3.47
C GLN A 89 -1.82 -8.60 -3.91
N PHE A 90 -1.34 -9.39 -2.96
CA PHE A 90 -0.65 -10.65 -3.22
C PHE A 90 -1.60 -11.70 -3.79
N GLU A 91 -2.76 -11.87 -3.17
CA GLU A 91 -3.81 -12.75 -3.67
C GLU A 91 -4.33 -12.27 -5.02
N ALA A 92 -4.57 -10.95 -5.17
CA ALA A 92 -4.99 -10.37 -6.44
C ALA A 92 -4.00 -10.67 -7.56
N HIS A 93 -2.68 -10.61 -7.27
CA HIS A 93 -1.64 -10.96 -8.24
C HIS A 93 -1.71 -12.43 -8.65
N ILE A 94 -1.81 -13.35 -7.68
CA ILE A 94 -1.92 -14.78 -7.97
C ILE A 94 -3.18 -15.07 -8.79
N ARG A 95 -4.34 -14.51 -8.41
CA ARG A 95 -5.59 -14.67 -9.17
C ARG A 95 -5.43 -14.24 -10.62
N ALA A 96 -4.84 -13.05 -10.83
CA ALA A 96 -4.66 -12.51 -12.17
C ALA A 96 -3.75 -13.40 -13.03
N VAL A 97 -2.56 -13.79 -12.54
CA VAL A 97 -1.58 -14.56 -13.33
C VAL A 97 -1.97 -16.03 -13.53
N THR A 98 -2.87 -16.56 -12.71
CA THR A 98 -3.38 -17.94 -12.85
C THR A 98 -4.72 -18.02 -13.56
N GLY A 99 -5.30 -16.88 -13.98
CA GLY A 99 -6.58 -16.84 -14.67
C GLY A 99 -7.79 -17.08 -13.75
N MET A 100 -7.64 -16.94 -12.43
CA MET A 100 -8.75 -17.02 -11.48
C MET A 100 -9.64 -15.77 -11.61
N PRO A 101 -10.94 -15.85 -11.27
CA PRO A 101 -11.81 -14.69 -11.28
C PRO A 101 -11.28 -13.55 -10.43
N LEU A 102 -11.31 -12.32 -10.95
CA LEU A 102 -11.00 -11.12 -10.18
C LEU A 102 -12.10 -10.88 -9.15
N VAL A 103 -11.70 -10.48 -7.95
CA VAL A 103 -12.60 -10.07 -6.87
C VAL A 103 -12.52 -8.56 -6.73
N LYS A 104 -13.67 -7.91 -6.52
CA LYS A 104 -13.70 -6.49 -6.22
C LYS A 104 -13.08 -6.26 -4.83
N PRO A 105 -12.08 -5.40 -4.72
CA PRO A 105 -11.52 -5.05 -3.41
C PRO A 105 -12.56 -4.30 -2.57
N GLU A 106 -12.84 -4.83 -1.38
CA GLU A 106 -13.74 -4.24 -0.40
C GLU A 106 -12.97 -4.04 0.90
N ALA A 107 -13.01 -2.82 1.43
CA ALA A 107 -12.32 -2.48 2.67
C ALA A 107 -12.99 -3.16 3.87
N THR A 108 -12.18 -3.65 4.81
CA THR A 108 -12.63 -4.27 6.08
C THR A 108 -12.77 -3.24 7.20
N SER A 109 -12.21 -2.04 7.03
CA SER A 109 -12.30 -0.91 7.95
C SER A 109 -12.51 0.39 7.18
N ARG A 110 -12.90 1.46 7.89
CA ARG A 110 -13.10 2.79 7.28
C ARG A 110 -11.80 3.46 6.89
N ALA A 111 -10.75 3.24 7.69
CA ALA A 111 -9.42 3.76 7.49
C ALA A 111 -8.36 2.72 7.81
N SER A 112 -7.22 2.82 7.13
CA SER A 112 -6.00 2.10 7.50
C SER A 112 -4.79 2.99 7.25
N VAL A 113 -3.79 2.86 8.12
CA VAL A 113 -2.48 3.48 7.96
C VAL A 113 -1.42 2.41 8.03
N MET A 114 -0.51 2.41 7.05
CA MET A 114 0.66 1.54 7.06
C MET A 114 1.91 2.39 7.28
N VAL A 115 2.75 1.98 8.23
CA VAL A 115 4.05 2.60 8.52
C VAL A 115 5.15 1.61 8.21
N ASN A 116 6.15 2.02 7.41
CA ASN A 116 7.32 1.20 7.14
C ASN A 116 8.28 1.22 8.34
N ILE A 117 8.69 0.05 8.79
CA ILE A 117 9.78 -0.12 9.75
C ILE A 117 11.09 -0.04 8.98
N LEU A 118 11.87 0.98 9.26
CA LEU A 118 13.13 1.28 8.57
C LEU A 118 14.33 0.93 9.45
N GLY A 119 15.39 0.44 8.82
CA GLY A 119 16.67 0.25 9.49
C GLY A 119 17.32 1.59 9.86
N GLU A 120 17.95 1.64 11.03
CA GLU A 120 18.58 2.86 11.57
C GLU A 120 20.11 2.80 11.52
N ARG A 121 20.69 1.60 11.48
CA ARG A 121 22.13 1.36 11.51
C ARG A 121 22.55 0.29 10.52
N GLU A 122 23.81 0.20 10.22
CA GLU A 122 24.40 -0.93 9.50
C GLU A 122 24.68 -2.11 10.43
N GLY A 123 24.56 -3.33 9.91
CA GLY A 123 24.93 -4.58 10.57
C GLY A 123 23.83 -5.58 10.66
N GLU A 124 23.94 -6.50 11.61
CA GLU A 124 22.93 -7.53 11.87
C GLU A 124 21.60 -6.92 12.29
N ALA A 125 20.51 -7.44 11.72
CA ALA A 125 19.16 -7.04 12.06
C ALA A 125 18.76 -7.66 13.41
N LEU A 126 18.75 -6.85 14.45
CA LEU A 126 18.27 -7.22 15.79
C LEU A 126 16.84 -6.69 15.96
N LEU A 127 15.91 -7.58 16.21
CA LEU A 127 14.51 -7.27 16.43
C LEU A 127 14.19 -7.65 17.90
N ASP A 128 14.49 -6.73 18.81
CA ASP A 128 14.17 -6.94 20.22
C ASP A 128 12.70 -6.62 20.46
N GLY A 129 11.96 -7.60 20.96
CA GLY A 129 10.54 -7.49 21.25
C GLY A 129 9.61 -7.44 20.03
N ALA A 130 10.13 -7.61 18.82
CA ALA A 130 9.31 -7.60 17.63
C ALA A 130 8.38 -8.80 17.55
N TYR A 131 7.14 -8.53 17.20
CA TYR A 131 6.07 -9.49 17.08
C TYR A 131 5.54 -9.49 15.64
N ASN A 132 5.42 -10.68 15.05
CA ASN A 132 4.72 -10.87 13.77
C ASN A 132 3.32 -11.37 14.04
N GLY A 133 2.31 -10.64 13.57
CA GLY A 133 0.93 -11.05 13.71
C GLY A 133 -0.02 -9.85 13.76
N GLN A 134 -1.25 -10.15 14.05
CA GLN A 134 -2.30 -9.18 14.23
C GLN A 134 -2.75 -9.18 15.69
N ASN A 135 -2.88 -8.00 16.28
CA ASN A 135 -3.44 -7.82 17.61
C ASN A 135 -4.97 -7.66 17.53
N ASP A 136 -5.65 -7.90 18.66
CA ASP A 136 -7.12 -7.76 18.75
C ASP A 136 -7.59 -6.32 18.54
N ASP A 137 -6.68 -5.36 18.67
CA ASP A 137 -6.94 -3.93 18.47
C ASP A 137 -6.91 -3.47 16.98
N GLY A 138 -6.68 -4.38 16.03
CA GLY A 138 -6.58 -4.06 14.62
C GLY A 138 -5.19 -3.60 14.15
N THR A 139 -4.15 -3.82 14.97
CA THR A 139 -2.76 -3.58 14.62
C THR A 139 -2.12 -4.86 14.11
N ALA A 140 -1.44 -4.79 12.96
CA ALA A 140 -0.69 -5.91 12.40
C ALA A 140 0.77 -5.51 12.14
N ILE A 141 1.70 -6.37 12.53
CA ILE A 141 3.15 -6.16 12.37
C ILE A 141 3.72 -7.25 11.45
N HIS A 142 4.40 -6.83 10.41
CA HIS A 142 5.06 -7.71 9.45
C HIS A 142 6.56 -7.43 9.41
N ILE A 143 7.36 -8.39 9.86
CA ILE A 143 8.82 -8.34 9.79
C ILE A 143 9.31 -9.20 8.63
N TYR A 144 10.17 -8.64 7.77
CA TYR A 144 10.57 -9.27 6.52
C TYR A 144 11.68 -10.33 6.68
N GLY A 145 12.20 -10.54 7.88
CA GLY A 145 13.22 -11.56 8.17
C GLY A 145 14.57 -11.31 7.49
N LYS A 146 14.90 -10.06 7.15
CA LYS A 146 16.20 -9.72 6.56
C LYS A 146 17.29 -9.85 7.63
N LEU A 147 18.38 -10.54 7.32
CA LEU A 147 19.48 -10.80 8.25
C LEU A 147 20.32 -9.56 8.56
N GLU A 148 20.39 -8.63 7.60
CA GLU A 148 21.17 -7.40 7.73
C GLU A 148 20.26 -6.18 7.58
N THR A 149 20.59 -5.14 8.32
CA THR A 149 19.98 -3.82 8.23
C THR A 149 20.97 -2.75 7.79
N ARG A 150 20.46 -1.66 7.30
CA ARG A 150 21.18 -0.42 7.02
C ARG A 150 20.21 0.76 7.12
N PRO A 151 20.67 1.99 7.28
CA PRO A 151 19.81 3.16 7.29
C PRO A 151 18.81 3.14 6.13
N GLU A 152 17.53 3.40 6.45
CA GLU A 152 16.42 3.52 5.49
C GLU A 152 16.03 2.23 4.75
N ARG A 153 16.66 1.07 5.06
CA ARG A 153 16.23 -0.21 4.52
C ARG A 153 14.89 -0.62 5.12
N LYS A 154 13.89 -0.89 4.28
CA LYS A 154 12.59 -1.42 4.75
C LYS A 154 12.77 -2.80 5.35
N MET A 155 12.58 -2.92 6.65
CA MET A 155 12.76 -4.14 7.45
C MET A 155 11.43 -4.83 7.75
N GLY A 156 10.34 -4.07 7.69
CA GLY A 156 8.99 -4.52 7.97
C GLY A 156 7.98 -3.42 7.73
N HIS A 157 6.76 -3.64 8.14
CA HIS A 157 5.72 -2.61 8.23
C HIS A 157 4.73 -2.92 9.33
N ILE A 158 4.05 -1.88 9.78
CA ILE A 158 2.91 -1.94 10.69
C ILE A 158 1.70 -1.47 9.91
N THR A 159 0.58 -2.17 10.02
CA THR A 159 -0.72 -1.72 9.51
C THR A 159 -1.67 -1.56 10.69
N VAL A 160 -2.32 -0.42 10.78
CA VAL A 160 -3.36 -0.14 11.79
C VAL A 160 -4.68 0.11 11.09
N LEU A 161 -5.73 -0.58 11.55
CA LEU A 161 -7.10 -0.40 11.11
C LEU A 161 -7.86 0.45 12.15
N ALA A 162 -8.63 1.44 11.70
CA ALA A 162 -9.42 2.30 12.58
C ALA A 162 -10.66 2.86 11.85
N ASP A 163 -11.45 3.65 12.57
CA ASP A 163 -12.60 4.36 12.01
C ASP A 163 -12.21 5.67 11.29
N THR A 164 -11.08 6.27 11.66
CA THR A 164 -10.54 7.50 11.03
C THR A 164 -9.06 7.37 10.71
N LEU A 165 -8.57 8.18 9.75
CA LEU A 165 -7.14 8.22 9.40
C LEU A 165 -6.30 8.78 10.55
N GLU A 166 -6.82 9.76 11.28
CA GLU A 166 -6.15 10.38 12.42
C GLU A 166 -5.88 9.36 13.52
N GLU A 167 -6.90 8.57 13.89
CA GLU A 167 -6.78 7.51 14.88
C GLU A 167 -5.78 6.42 14.42
N ALA A 168 -5.90 5.98 13.15
CA ALA A 168 -5.00 4.97 12.61
C ALA A 168 -3.54 5.44 12.60
N GLU A 169 -3.29 6.71 12.25
CA GLU A 169 -1.95 7.28 12.19
C GLU A 169 -1.35 7.49 13.57
N GLU A 170 -2.11 8.02 14.53
CA GLU A 170 -1.67 8.18 15.92
C GLU A 170 -1.20 6.83 16.49
N ARG A 171 -2.03 5.81 16.39
CA ARG A 171 -1.72 4.45 16.87
C ARG A 171 -0.58 3.76 16.10
N ALA A 172 -0.39 4.08 14.84
CA ALA A 172 0.69 3.49 14.04
C ALA A 172 2.06 4.12 14.33
N LEU A 173 2.10 5.30 14.97
CA LEU A 173 3.32 6.03 15.31
C LEU A 173 3.71 5.93 16.79
N GLU A 174 2.85 5.37 17.66
CA GLU A 174 3.14 5.02 19.05
C GLU A 174 4.05 3.77 19.14
#